data_4edcea937351f631df4d17ba7abf4ed9
#
_entry.id   4edcea937351f631df4d17ba7abf4ed9
#
_cell.length_a   1.000
_cell.length_b   1.000
_cell.length_c   1.000
_cell.angle_alpha   90.00
_cell.angle_beta   90.00
_cell.angle_gamma   90.00
#
_symmetry.space_group_name_H-M   'P 1'
#
loop_
_entity.id
_entity.type
_entity.pdbx_description
1 polymer ?
#
loop_
_entity_poly.entity_id
_entity_poly.type
_entity_poly.pdbx_seq_one_letter_code
_entity_poly.pdbx_strand_id
1 'polypeptide(L)'
;MFGCSDDGDSDSSEPCPSEPTLQTNPATEIQHSEMIMAAATFNGEITNNPIGPNCETLSITSQGFAYANHTLPTIDDESISASGQNISASVSNLNHSETYYVRTYLTNSLGTFYGNEVTFNVPGADPVVYLADNGVTIKAADWAELGMSGEVNGITYTIVDRSTLIEQANNGGDLSKLCTSMIEDLSNVFTADIATFDASSWDVSNVTSLQKLFYNQGSFNSDLSNWDVSNVTDMRYLFLNAYNFNSDLGSWDVSSVSDMAGMFYSSIVFNQDLSGWDVSNVTDCQDFCRNTAWTLPKPSFQSCGNQGCTNYDCGEFIQGTWTIIMYDSYGDGWQLSDFGGVDGSGNLNGDDQTQGLTISSGGTPTSFAMCSDYSDFNFNYCSIGYPLAEGGSAAEVAINLYGPVIWYFPGDYFGEIGLHIIAPNGGIAYSTLTYDGGVVDYGYGTIEEGVLNVCWE
;
A
#
# COMPACT_ATOMS: atom_id res chain seq x y z
N MET A 1 -55.04 6.00 -83.86
CA MET A 1 -56.12 6.79 -83.30
C MET A 1 -56.87 5.88 -82.32
N PHE A 2 -56.63 5.95 -81.06
CA PHE A 2 -57.54 5.60 -80.02
C PHE A 2 -57.26 6.57 -78.85
N GLY A 3 -58.27 7.40 -78.61
CA GLY A 3 -58.23 8.35 -77.49
C GLY A 3 -58.35 7.66 -76.21
N CYS A 4 -57.56 8.07 -75.23
CA CYS A 4 -57.82 7.86 -73.85
C CYS A 4 -58.61 9.05 -73.29
N SER A 5 -59.76 8.75 -72.70
CA SER A 5 -60.55 9.70 -71.96
C SER A 5 -59.80 10.06 -70.67
N ASP A 6 -59.78 11.36 -70.42
CA ASP A 6 -59.42 11.97 -69.17
C ASP A 6 -60.45 11.55 -68.10
N ASP A 7 -60.08 10.74 -67.21
CA ASP A 7 -60.76 10.61 -65.90
C ASP A 7 -59.73 11.00 -64.82
N GLY A 8 -59.94 12.20 -64.27
CA GLY A 8 -59.16 12.74 -63.19
C GLY A 8 -59.37 11.93 -61.91
N ASP A 9 -58.35 11.17 -61.53
CA ASP A 9 -58.21 10.68 -60.19
C ASP A 9 -56.80 11.09 -59.69
N SER A 10 -56.80 11.99 -58.76
CA SER A 10 -55.60 12.42 -58.05
C SER A 10 -55.19 11.31 -57.12
N ASP A 11 -54.63 10.24 -57.66
CA ASP A 11 -53.96 9.21 -56.87
C ASP A 11 -52.49 9.61 -56.75
N SER A 12 -52.15 10.06 -55.58
CA SER A 12 -50.74 10.30 -55.21
C SER A 12 -50.05 8.97 -54.89
N SER A 13 -49.98 8.10 -55.94
CA SER A 13 -49.15 6.90 -55.84
C SER A 13 -47.70 7.31 -55.88
N GLU A 14 -46.97 7.05 -54.87
CA GLU A 14 -45.54 7.13 -54.84
C GLU A 14 -44.96 6.36 -56.04
N PRO A 15 -43.96 6.94 -56.76
CA PRO A 15 -43.43 6.28 -57.93
C PRO A 15 -42.74 4.95 -57.55
N CYS A 16 -43.16 3.87 -58.23
CA CYS A 16 -42.50 2.59 -58.12
C CYS A 16 -41.38 2.48 -59.13
N PRO A 17 -40.21 1.96 -58.78
CA PRO A 17 -39.76 1.43 -57.50
C PRO A 17 -39.36 2.51 -56.51
N SER A 18 -39.46 2.21 -55.19
CA SER A 18 -38.95 3.10 -54.15
C SER A 18 -37.92 2.41 -53.29
N GLU A 19 -36.91 3.17 -52.90
CA GLU A 19 -35.85 2.70 -51.97
C GLU A 19 -36.32 2.85 -50.52
N PRO A 20 -35.84 2.00 -49.60
CA PRO A 20 -36.09 2.18 -48.18
C PRO A 20 -35.42 3.45 -47.67
N THR A 21 -36.08 4.10 -46.70
CA THR A 21 -35.44 5.19 -45.92
C THR A 21 -34.88 4.65 -44.64
N LEU A 22 -33.57 4.71 -44.49
CA LEU A 22 -32.82 4.21 -43.33
C LEU A 22 -32.10 5.38 -42.62
N GLN A 23 -32.32 5.47 -41.33
CA GLN A 23 -31.65 6.45 -40.47
C GLN A 23 -30.81 5.72 -39.45
N THR A 24 -29.53 6.07 -39.37
CA THR A 24 -28.66 5.65 -38.27
C THR A 24 -28.62 6.77 -37.24
N ASN A 25 -28.87 6.46 -35.98
CA ASN A 25 -28.80 7.38 -34.88
C ASN A 25 -27.45 7.26 -34.17
N PRO A 26 -27.02 8.25 -33.35
CA PRO A 26 -25.81 8.16 -32.56
C PRO A 26 -25.81 6.90 -31.66
N ALA A 27 -24.65 6.27 -31.55
CA ALA A 27 -24.47 5.16 -30.62
C ALA A 27 -24.63 5.67 -29.18
N THR A 28 -25.21 4.84 -28.32
CA THR A 28 -25.46 5.12 -26.90
C THR A 28 -24.84 4.02 -26.05
N GLU A 29 -24.82 4.25 -24.72
CA GLU A 29 -24.32 3.25 -23.75
C GLU A 29 -22.96 2.70 -24.16
N ILE A 30 -22.03 3.60 -24.54
CA ILE A 30 -20.65 3.23 -24.78
C ILE A 30 -20.03 2.95 -23.43
N GLN A 31 -19.92 1.66 -23.07
CA GLN A 31 -19.41 1.20 -21.80
C GLN A 31 -18.10 0.47 -21.98
N HIS A 32 -17.23 0.61 -20.97
CA HIS A 32 -16.10 -0.29 -20.81
C HIS A 32 -16.62 -1.59 -20.23
N SER A 33 -16.55 -2.69 -20.94
CA SER A 33 -16.71 -3.98 -20.34
C SER A 33 -15.34 -4.57 -20.06
N GLU A 34 -15.27 -5.22 -18.93
CA GLU A 34 -14.14 -5.90 -18.33
C GLU A 34 -13.00 -6.32 -19.29
N MET A 35 -11.81 -5.91 -18.92
CA MET A 35 -10.51 -6.41 -19.34
C MET A 35 -9.91 -5.98 -20.69
N ILE A 36 -10.60 -5.92 -21.81
CA ILE A 36 -9.94 -5.59 -23.10
C ILE A 36 -10.91 -4.99 -24.13
N MET A 37 -12.17 -5.13 -23.94
CA MET A 37 -13.19 -4.86 -24.96
C MET A 37 -14.29 -3.92 -24.43
N ALA A 38 -14.73 -3.02 -25.29
CA ALA A 38 -15.85 -2.13 -24.97
C ALA A 38 -17.17 -2.62 -25.62
N ALA A 39 -18.29 -2.08 -25.14
CA ALA A 39 -19.61 -2.31 -25.68
C ALA A 39 -20.26 -0.99 -26.10
N ALA A 40 -21.19 -1.05 -27.08
CA ALA A 40 -22.02 0.09 -27.47
C ALA A 40 -23.40 -0.40 -27.92
N THR A 41 -24.41 0.47 -27.80
CA THR A 41 -25.75 0.21 -28.34
C THR A 41 -25.98 1.06 -29.57
N PHE A 42 -26.23 0.40 -30.70
CA PHE A 42 -26.60 1.05 -31.97
C PHE A 42 -28.10 1.22 -32.05
N ASN A 43 -28.53 2.35 -32.56
CA ASN A 43 -29.93 2.71 -32.73
C ASN A 43 -30.19 3.22 -34.13
N GLY A 44 -31.35 2.91 -34.70
CA GLY A 44 -31.71 3.35 -36.03
C GLY A 44 -33.21 3.20 -36.33
N GLU A 45 -33.61 3.72 -37.46
CA GLU A 45 -35.01 3.70 -37.93
C GLU A 45 -35.06 3.32 -39.41
N ILE A 46 -36.06 2.49 -39.75
CA ILE A 46 -36.40 2.07 -41.11
C ILE A 46 -37.84 2.49 -41.36
N THR A 47 -38.04 3.60 -42.10
CA THR A 47 -39.34 4.25 -42.20
C THR A 47 -40.15 3.83 -43.41
N ASN A 48 -39.53 3.42 -44.49
CA ASN A 48 -40.22 2.99 -45.70
C ASN A 48 -39.82 1.59 -46.09
N ASN A 49 -40.83 0.72 -46.33
CA ASN A 49 -40.56 -0.58 -46.93
C ASN A 49 -40.22 -0.38 -48.39
N PRO A 50 -39.22 -1.10 -48.93
CA PRO A 50 -38.92 -1.00 -50.35
C PRO A 50 -40.03 -1.57 -51.21
N ILE A 51 -40.36 -0.86 -52.28
CA ILE A 51 -41.39 -1.26 -53.27
C ILE A 51 -40.65 -1.69 -54.54
N GLY A 52 -40.98 -2.87 -55.05
CA GLY A 52 -40.40 -3.45 -56.22
C GLY A 52 -40.86 -2.81 -57.55
N PRO A 53 -40.29 -3.24 -58.69
CA PRO A 53 -40.59 -2.67 -60.01
C PRO A 53 -42.07 -2.76 -60.43
N ASN A 54 -42.81 -3.71 -59.86
CA ASN A 54 -44.23 -3.93 -60.13
C ASN A 54 -45.12 -3.36 -59.06
N CYS A 55 -44.64 -2.44 -58.23
CA CYS A 55 -45.35 -1.87 -57.06
C CYS A 55 -45.74 -2.89 -55.98
N GLU A 56 -45.03 -4.01 -55.88
CA GLU A 56 -45.15 -4.96 -54.78
C GLU A 56 -44.27 -4.60 -53.60
N THR A 57 -44.77 -4.82 -52.37
CA THR A 57 -43.97 -4.73 -51.17
C THR A 57 -42.98 -5.89 -51.13
N LEU A 58 -41.67 -5.58 -51.10
CA LEU A 58 -40.62 -6.59 -51.07
C LEU A 58 -40.44 -7.14 -49.64
N SER A 59 -40.19 -8.43 -49.56
CA SER A 59 -39.80 -9.06 -48.29
C SER A 59 -38.38 -8.67 -47.88
N ILE A 60 -38.24 -8.22 -46.67
CA ILE A 60 -36.92 -7.97 -46.04
C ILE A 60 -36.31 -9.33 -45.72
N THR A 61 -35.12 -9.60 -46.23
CA THR A 61 -34.36 -10.83 -45.98
C THR A 61 -33.41 -10.69 -44.80
N SER A 62 -32.86 -9.47 -44.61
CA SER A 62 -31.99 -9.13 -43.46
C SER A 62 -32.05 -7.65 -43.16
N GLN A 63 -31.94 -7.25 -41.91
CA GLN A 63 -31.79 -5.86 -41.51
C GLN A 63 -31.00 -5.78 -40.18
N GLY A 64 -30.40 -4.64 -39.91
CA GLY A 64 -29.60 -4.43 -38.71
C GLY A 64 -28.59 -3.26 -38.88
N PHE A 65 -27.40 -3.46 -38.31
CA PHE A 65 -26.30 -2.52 -38.36
C PHE A 65 -25.06 -3.19 -38.92
N ALA A 66 -24.37 -2.50 -39.86
CA ALA A 66 -23.02 -2.81 -40.30
C ALA A 66 -22.06 -1.79 -39.62
N TYR A 67 -20.91 -2.27 -39.12
CA TYR A 67 -19.97 -1.42 -38.40
C TYR A 67 -18.52 -1.85 -38.66
N ALA A 68 -17.59 -0.93 -38.60
CA ALA A 68 -16.16 -1.17 -38.76
C ALA A 68 -15.35 0.01 -38.18
N ASN A 69 -14.02 -0.16 -38.08
CA ASN A 69 -13.11 0.94 -37.73
C ASN A 69 -12.66 1.78 -38.98
N HIS A 70 -13.35 1.66 -40.09
CA HIS A 70 -13.17 2.46 -41.31
C HIS A 70 -14.52 2.99 -41.78
N THR A 71 -14.47 4.02 -42.66
CA THR A 71 -15.66 4.67 -43.23
C THR A 71 -16.46 3.75 -44.14
N LEU A 72 -17.76 4.01 -44.22
CA LEU A 72 -18.71 3.33 -45.08
C LEU A 72 -18.79 1.80 -44.87
N PRO A 73 -18.98 1.33 -43.64
CA PRO A 73 -19.08 -0.09 -43.39
C PRO A 73 -20.23 -0.73 -44.16
N THR A 74 -20.03 -1.99 -44.56
CA THR A 74 -20.98 -2.81 -45.31
C THR A 74 -21.27 -4.10 -44.54
N ILE A 75 -22.22 -4.90 -45.02
CA ILE A 75 -22.50 -6.23 -44.44
C ILE A 75 -21.37 -7.25 -44.62
N ASP A 76 -20.37 -6.92 -45.46
CA ASP A 76 -19.14 -7.74 -45.61
C ASP A 76 -18.11 -7.46 -44.49
N ASP A 77 -18.30 -6.39 -43.72
CA ASP A 77 -17.59 -6.08 -42.48
C ASP A 77 -18.31 -6.73 -41.29
N GLU A 78 -18.15 -6.20 -40.10
CA GLU A 78 -18.91 -6.66 -38.95
C GLU A 78 -20.37 -6.22 -39.05
N SER A 79 -21.29 -7.11 -38.66
CA SER A 79 -22.70 -6.77 -38.71
C SER A 79 -23.48 -7.43 -37.56
N ILE A 80 -24.54 -6.76 -37.10
CA ILE A 80 -25.45 -7.28 -36.10
C ILE A 80 -26.90 -7.09 -36.58
N SER A 81 -27.66 -8.19 -36.51
CA SER A 81 -29.08 -8.19 -36.93
C SER A 81 -29.96 -7.53 -35.89
N ALA A 82 -30.94 -6.76 -36.36
CA ALA A 82 -32.02 -6.19 -35.54
C ALA A 82 -33.32 -6.21 -36.37
N SER A 83 -34.46 -6.14 -35.75
CA SER A 83 -35.77 -6.28 -36.42
C SER A 83 -36.75 -5.19 -35.99
N GLY A 84 -37.64 -4.82 -36.93
CA GLY A 84 -38.67 -3.80 -36.69
C GLY A 84 -38.42 -2.51 -37.45
N GLN A 85 -39.22 -1.48 -37.18
CA GLN A 85 -39.02 -0.12 -37.72
C GLN A 85 -37.97 0.67 -36.92
N ASN A 86 -38.14 0.71 -35.57
CA ASN A 86 -37.12 1.21 -34.68
C ASN A 86 -36.25 0.02 -34.28
N ILE A 87 -35.01 0.04 -34.74
CA ILE A 87 -34.03 -1.01 -34.50
C ILE A 87 -32.99 -0.60 -33.46
N SER A 88 -32.65 -1.52 -32.60
CA SER A 88 -31.56 -1.34 -31.63
C SER A 88 -30.82 -2.66 -31.45
N ALA A 89 -29.52 -2.59 -31.30
CA ALA A 89 -28.67 -3.76 -31.04
C ALA A 89 -27.43 -3.36 -30.23
N SER A 90 -27.11 -4.18 -29.23
CA SER A 90 -25.89 -3.99 -28.44
C SER A 90 -24.78 -4.88 -28.99
N VAL A 91 -23.62 -4.29 -29.20
CA VAL A 91 -22.39 -4.98 -29.60
C VAL A 91 -21.39 -4.96 -28.46
N SER A 92 -20.61 -6.01 -28.35
CA SER A 92 -19.48 -6.13 -27.44
C SER A 92 -18.21 -6.44 -28.25
N ASN A 93 -17.08 -6.50 -27.60
CA ASN A 93 -15.79 -6.78 -28.23
C ASN A 93 -15.28 -5.66 -29.18
N LEU A 94 -15.61 -4.41 -28.87
CA LEU A 94 -15.03 -3.25 -29.55
C LEU A 94 -13.65 -2.94 -28.95
N ASN A 95 -12.68 -2.67 -29.81
CA ASN A 95 -11.32 -2.30 -29.36
C ASN A 95 -11.33 -0.92 -28.72
N HIS A 96 -10.61 -0.79 -27.60
CA HIS A 96 -10.37 0.50 -26.94
C HIS A 96 -9.57 1.46 -27.83
N SER A 97 -9.78 2.76 -27.63
CA SER A 97 -9.10 3.85 -28.33
C SER A 97 -9.33 3.87 -29.86
N GLU A 98 -10.33 3.12 -30.35
CA GLU A 98 -10.67 3.07 -31.77
C GLU A 98 -11.89 3.95 -32.09
N THR A 99 -11.92 4.48 -33.31
CA THR A 99 -13.11 5.14 -33.88
C THR A 99 -13.86 4.13 -34.72
N TYR A 100 -15.12 3.93 -34.40
CA TYR A 100 -16.00 3.08 -35.18
C TYR A 100 -16.99 3.91 -36.00
N TYR A 101 -17.35 3.35 -37.14
CA TYR A 101 -18.36 3.85 -38.06
C TYR A 101 -19.50 2.85 -38.10
N VAL A 102 -20.75 3.29 -38.07
CA VAL A 102 -21.93 2.44 -38.09
C VAL A 102 -22.96 2.95 -39.05
N ARG A 103 -23.62 2.04 -39.73
CA ARG A 103 -24.73 2.30 -40.64
C ARG A 103 -25.84 1.29 -40.45
N THR A 104 -27.10 1.73 -40.47
CA THR A 104 -28.22 0.79 -40.62
C THR A 104 -28.16 0.14 -42.00
N TYR A 105 -28.59 -1.11 -42.08
CA TYR A 105 -28.77 -1.76 -43.38
C TYR A 105 -30.09 -2.51 -43.46
N LEU A 106 -30.57 -2.69 -44.70
CA LEU A 106 -31.69 -3.54 -45.08
C LEU A 106 -31.37 -4.23 -46.38
N THR A 107 -31.62 -5.55 -46.46
CA THR A 107 -31.44 -6.38 -47.63
C THR A 107 -32.76 -6.97 -48.09
N ASN A 108 -33.01 -6.93 -49.38
CA ASN A 108 -34.14 -7.56 -50.06
C ASN A 108 -33.73 -8.12 -51.42
N SER A 109 -34.67 -8.48 -52.28
CA SER A 109 -34.38 -9.02 -53.62
C SER A 109 -33.75 -8.03 -54.59
N LEU A 110 -33.74 -6.71 -54.32
CA LEU A 110 -33.07 -5.67 -55.14
C LEU A 110 -31.64 -5.44 -54.70
N GLY A 111 -31.23 -5.89 -53.51
CA GLY A 111 -29.92 -5.71 -52.96
C GLY A 111 -29.90 -5.23 -51.51
N THR A 112 -28.75 -4.69 -51.06
CA THR A 112 -28.55 -4.13 -49.73
C THR A 112 -28.50 -2.61 -49.81
N PHE A 113 -29.30 -1.96 -48.97
CA PHE A 113 -29.39 -0.51 -48.81
C PHE A 113 -28.81 -0.12 -47.48
N TYR A 114 -28.18 1.06 -47.40
CA TYR A 114 -27.53 1.54 -46.20
C TYR A 114 -28.03 2.94 -45.81
N GLY A 115 -28.19 3.18 -44.53
CA GLY A 115 -28.48 4.49 -43.98
C GLY A 115 -27.27 5.42 -43.94
N ASN A 116 -27.46 6.59 -43.36
CA ASN A 116 -26.37 7.52 -43.12
C ASN A 116 -25.31 6.87 -42.18
N GLU A 117 -24.08 7.30 -42.37
CA GLU A 117 -22.99 6.92 -41.47
C GLU A 117 -23.00 7.76 -40.19
N VAL A 118 -22.77 7.14 -39.06
CA VAL A 118 -22.53 7.77 -37.77
C VAL A 118 -21.25 7.24 -37.19
N THR A 119 -20.48 8.10 -36.56
CA THR A 119 -19.22 7.75 -35.92
C THR A 119 -19.35 7.83 -34.40
N PHE A 120 -18.59 7.00 -33.68
CA PHE A 120 -18.36 7.13 -32.26
C PHE A 120 -16.96 6.68 -31.90
N ASN A 121 -16.40 7.23 -30.79
CA ASN A 121 -15.11 6.85 -30.29
C ASN A 121 -15.32 5.91 -29.10
N VAL A 122 -14.59 4.80 -29.10
CA VAL A 122 -14.45 3.95 -27.92
C VAL A 122 -13.35 4.54 -27.04
N PRO A 123 -13.62 4.88 -25.79
CA PRO A 123 -12.60 5.38 -24.89
C PRO A 123 -11.42 4.41 -24.73
N GLY A 124 -10.27 4.91 -24.25
CA GLY A 124 -9.15 4.06 -23.88
C GLY A 124 -9.55 3.06 -22.78
N ALA A 125 -8.85 1.94 -22.70
CA ALA A 125 -9.02 1.03 -21.59
C ALA A 125 -8.69 1.76 -20.30
N ASP A 126 -9.52 1.57 -19.26
CA ASP A 126 -9.17 2.07 -17.93
C ASP A 126 -7.90 1.36 -17.45
N PRO A 127 -6.99 2.07 -16.81
CA PRO A 127 -5.78 1.44 -16.31
C PRO A 127 -6.10 0.42 -15.22
N VAL A 128 -5.32 -0.67 -15.16
CA VAL A 128 -5.44 -1.71 -14.11
C VAL A 128 -5.28 -1.11 -12.72
N VAL A 129 -4.32 -0.20 -12.58
CA VAL A 129 -4.08 0.59 -11.39
C VAL A 129 -3.96 2.06 -11.76
N TYR A 130 -4.36 2.94 -10.87
CA TYR A 130 -4.32 4.39 -11.10
C TYR A 130 -3.92 5.15 -9.84
N LEU A 131 -3.45 6.38 -10.03
CA LEU A 131 -3.15 7.30 -8.95
C LEU A 131 -4.45 7.96 -8.48
N ALA A 132 -4.77 7.86 -7.19
CA ALA A 132 -5.92 8.52 -6.60
C ALA A 132 -5.78 10.06 -6.63
N ASP A 133 -6.89 10.77 -6.39
CA ASP A 133 -6.94 12.24 -6.43
C ASP A 133 -6.01 12.92 -5.40
N ASN A 134 -5.63 12.22 -4.33
CA ASN A 134 -4.66 12.72 -3.35
C ASN A 134 -3.21 12.75 -3.89
N GLY A 135 -2.96 12.22 -5.10
CA GLY A 135 -1.67 12.23 -5.75
C GLY A 135 -0.62 11.29 -5.17
N VAL A 136 -1.00 10.38 -4.27
CA VAL A 136 -0.09 9.45 -3.57
C VAL A 136 -0.58 8.00 -3.63
N THR A 137 -1.83 7.75 -3.29
CA THR A 137 -2.40 6.40 -3.16
C THR A 137 -2.56 5.73 -4.52
N ILE A 138 -2.10 4.50 -4.63
CA ILE A 138 -2.29 3.65 -5.82
C ILE A 138 -3.50 2.76 -5.62
N LYS A 139 -4.51 2.93 -6.49
CA LYS A 139 -5.75 2.18 -6.45
C LYS A 139 -5.86 1.21 -7.62
N ALA A 140 -6.51 0.06 -7.37
CA ALA A 140 -6.93 -0.85 -8.41
C ALA A 140 -8.24 -0.36 -9.04
N ALA A 141 -8.40 -0.56 -10.34
CA ALA A 141 -9.70 -0.37 -10.99
C ALA A 141 -10.73 -1.40 -10.49
N ASP A 142 -12.02 -1.05 -10.52
CA ASP A 142 -13.09 -1.91 -10.03
C ASP A 142 -13.16 -3.28 -10.75
N TRP A 143 -12.69 -3.34 -12.00
CA TRP A 143 -12.66 -4.54 -12.82
C TRP A 143 -11.36 -5.34 -12.71
N ALA A 144 -10.34 -4.79 -12.04
CA ALA A 144 -9.03 -5.44 -11.96
C ALA A 144 -9.07 -6.64 -11.01
N GLU A 145 -8.22 -7.62 -11.28
CA GLU A 145 -8.12 -8.87 -10.52
C GLU A 145 -6.77 -9.00 -9.83
N LEU A 146 -6.70 -9.89 -8.84
CA LEU A 146 -5.46 -10.23 -8.12
C LEU A 146 -4.37 -10.68 -9.09
N GLY A 147 -3.16 -10.18 -8.86
CA GLY A 147 -1.98 -10.50 -9.67
C GLY A 147 -1.84 -9.67 -10.94
N MET A 148 -2.86 -8.90 -11.33
CA MET A 148 -2.71 -7.94 -12.41
C MET A 148 -1.76 -6.82 -12.03
N SER A 149 -1.08 -6.27 -13.04
CA SER A 149 -0.13 -5.19 -12.87
C SER A 149 -0.42 -4.06 -13.84
N GLY A 150 -0.15 -2.83 -13.42
CA GLY A 150 -0.27 -1.65 -14.25
C GLY A 150 0.82 -0.63 -13.90
N GLU A 151 1.00 0.34 -14.77
CA GLU A 151 2.05 1.35 -14.62
C GLU A 151 1.44 2.71 -14.24
N VAL A 152 2.00 3.33 -13.19
CA VAL A 152 1.70 4.71 -12.79
C VAL A 152 3.02 5.47 -12.69
N ASN A 153 3.17 6.56 -13.44
CA ASN A 153 4.36 7.41 -13.45
C ASN A 153 5.68 6.64 -13.71
N GLY A 154 5.66 5.60 -14.55
CA GLY A 154 6.84 4.80 -14.89
C GLY A 154 7.18 3.71 -13.85
N ILE A 155 6.34 3.50 -12.84
CA ILE A 155 6.49 2.46 -11.83
C ILE A 155 5.38 1.43 -12.04
N THR A 156 5.76 0.16 -12.12
CA THR A 156 4.81 -0.95 -12.20
C THR A 156 4.36 -1.36 -10.80
N TYR A 157 3.05 -1.36 -10.57
CA TYR A 157 2.41 -1.83 -9.34
C TYR A 157 1.65 -3.12 -9.60
N THR A 158 1.70 -4.06 -8.67
CA THR A 158 0.98 -5.34 -8.74
C THR A 158 -0.10 -5.40 -7.67
N ILE A 159 -1.32 -5.78 -8.06
CA ILE A 159 -2.45 -5.95 -7.15
C ILE A 159 -2.24 -7.23 -6.35
N VAL A 160 -2.31 -7.11 -5.03
CA VAL A 160 -2.06 -8.22 -4.11
C VAL A 160 -3.19 -8.42 -3.12
N ASP A 161 -3.34 -9.66 -2.67
CA ASP A 161 -4.11 -9.99 -1.47
C ASP A 161 -3.21 -9.99 -0.22
N ARG A 162 -3.83 -10.20 0.94
CA ARG A 162 -3.12 -10.28 2.22
C ARG A 162 -2.08 -11.39 2.24
N SER A 163 -2.36 -12.53 1.64
CA SER A 163 -1.43 -13.69 1.62
C SER A 163 -0.18 -13.40 0.81
N THR A 164 -0.36 -12.79 -0.34
CA THR A 164 0.75 -12.37 -1.22
C THR A 164 1.58 -11.26 -0.56
N LEU A 165 0.94 -10.30 0.12
CA LEU A 165 1.63 -9.25 0.86
C LEU A 165 2.54 -9.85 1.95
N ILE A 166 2.04 -10.80 2.76
CA ILE A 166 2.82 -11.51 3.78
C ILE A 166 3.98 -12.28 3.15
N GLU A 167 3.75 -12.97 2.04
CA GLU A 167 4.80 -13.70 1.32
C GLU A 167 5.89 -12.76 0.82
N GLN A 168 5.53 -11.63 0.20
CA GLN A 168 6.50 -10.62 -0.25
C GLN A 168 7.29 -10.04 0.92
N ALA A 169 6.64 -9.72 2.03
CA ALA A 169 7.28 -9.22 3.24
C ALA A 169 8.33 -10.21 3.78
N ASN A 170 7.98 -11.49 3.89
CA ASN A 170 8.86 -12.53 4.40
C ASN A 170 10.04 -12.86 3.47
N ASN A 171 9.88 -12.61 2.16
CA ASN A 171 10.89 -12.90 1.15
C ASN A 171 11.75 -11.68 0.78
N GLY A 172 11.59 -10.53 1.45
CA GLY A 172 12.32 -9.31 1.17
C GLY A 172 11.91 -8.65 -0.15
N GLY A 173 10.66 -8.80 -0.57
CA GLY A 173 10.09 -8.15 -1.75
C GLY A 173 9.97 -6.64 -1.58
N ASP A 174 9.86 -5.92 -2.70
CA ASP A 174 9.65 -4.47 -2.71
C ASP A 174 8.17 -4.13 -2.43
N LEU A 175 7.86 -3.88 -1.17
CA LEU A 175 6.48 -3.63 -0.72
C LEU A 175 5.94 -2.27 -1.23
N SER A 176 6.80 -1.35 -1.66
CA SER A 176 6.39 -0.04 -2.18
C SER A 176 5.75 -0.11 -3.56
N LYS A 177 5.84 -1.25 -4.24
CA LYS A 177 5.26 -1.50 -5.57
C LYS A 177 4.02 -2.38 -5.55
N LEU A 178 3.38 -2.50 -4.40
CA LEU A 178 2.17 -3.28 -4.23
C LEU A 178 0.94 -2.37 -4.19
N CYS A 179 -0.11 -2.76 -4.91
CA CYS A 179 -1.44 -2.17 -4.82
C CYS A 179 -2.29 -3.00 -3.87
N THR A 180 -2.70 -2.41 -2.76
CA THR A 180 -3.34 -3.09 -1.63
C THR A 180 -4.87 -2.92 -1.61
N SER A 181 -5.47 -2.35 -2.66
CA SER A 181 -6.90 -2.01 -2.72
C SER A 181 -7.85 -3.18 -2.45
N MET A 182 -7.40 -4.43 -2.67
CA MET A 182 -8.22 -5.63 -2.45
C MET A 182 -8.05 -6.25 -1.06
N ILE A 183 -7.35 -5.58 -0.15
CA ILE A 183 -7.11 -6.08 1.19
C ILE A 183 -8.09 -5.42 2.17
N GLU A 184 -8.88 -6.24 2.85
CA GLU A 184 -9.84 -5.79 3.87
C GLU A 184 -9.30 -5.92 5.30
N ASP A 185 -8.26 -6.71 5.52
CA ASP A 185 -7.62 -6.97 6.81
C ASP A 185 -6.10 -6.97 6.70
N LEU A 186 -5.46 -5.99 7.33
CA LEU A 186 -4.01 -5.87 7.42
C LEU A 186 -3.46 -6.29 8.81
N SER A 187 -4.27 -6.95 9.62
CA SER A 187 -3.85 -7.34 10.96
C SER A 187 -2.67 -8.33 10.93
N ASN A 188 -1.67 -8.11 11.79
CA ASN A 188 -0.52 -9.03 11.98
C ASN A 188 0.18 -9.45 10.66
N VAL A 189 0.35 -8.53 9.71
CA VAL A 189 1.01 -8.82 8.43
C VAL A 189 2.50 -9.10 8.65
N PHE A 190 3.15 -8.32 9.50
CA PHE A 190 4.59 -8.44 9.75
C PHE A 190 4.86 -9.26 11.00
N THR A 191 5.65 -10.33 10.86
CA THR A 191 6.01 -11.25 11.95
C THR A 191 7.44 -11.03 12.47
N ALA A 192 8.24 -10.25 11.75
CA ALA A 192 9.60 -9.85 12.12
C ALA A 192 9.76 -8.34 11.83
N ASP A 193 10.78 -7.71 12.41
CA ASP A 193 11.16 -6.35 12.02
C ASP A 193 11.65 -6.37 10.57
N ILE A 194 10.99 -5.60 9.71
CA ILE A 194 11.31 -5.52 8.31
C ILE A 194 12.16 -4.25 8.12
N ALA A 195 13.22 -4.37 7.34
CA ALA A 195 13.98 -3.21 6.90
C ALA A 195 13.05 -2.13 6.34
N THR A 196 13.46 -0.87 6.43
CA THR A 196 12.65 0.29 6.02
C THR A 196 12.02 0.08 4.64
N PHE A 197 10.72 0.23 4.56
CA PHE A 197 9.95 0.22 3.31
C PHE A 197 8.98 1.40 3.30
N ASP A 198 8.51 1.76 2.11
CA ASP A 198 7.54 2.84 1.93
C ASP A 198 6.13 2.28 1.72
N ALA A 199 5.23 2.59 2.64
CA ALA A 199 3.81 2.24 2.60
C ALA A 199 2.92 3.45 2.23
N SER A 200 3.48 4.59 1.87
CA SER A 200 2.73 5.84 1.63
C SER A 200 1.70 5.70 0.51
N SER A 201 2.00 4.87 -0.50
CA SER A 201 1.15 4.65 -1.67
C SER A 201 0.07 3.57 -1.47
N TRP A 202 0.06 2.87 -0.35
CA TRP A 202 -0.92 1.80 -0.11
C TRP A 202 -2.34 2.35 -0.02
N ASP A 203 -3.26 1.66 -0.66
CA ASP A 203 -4.70 1.89 -0.52
C ASP A 203 -5.23 1.03 0.63
N VAL A 204 -5.64 1.70 1.70
CA VAL A 204 -6.23 1.08 2.89
C VAL A 204 -7.72 1.41 3.05
N SER A 205 -8.34 2.02 2.02
CA SER A 205 -9.73 2.48 2.10
C SER A 205 -10.76 1.36 2.30
N ASN A 206 -10.41 0.11 1.98
CA ASN A 206 -11.25 -1.07 2.23
C ASN A 206 -10.89 -1.80 3.53
N VAL A 207 -9.86 -1.35 4.25
CA VAL A 207 -9.35 -2.05 5.43
C VAL A 207 -10.22 -1.76 6.65
N THR A 208 -10.58 -2.83 7.35
CA THR A 208 -11.38 -2.76 8.60
C THR A 208 -10.55 -3.00 9.85
N SER A 209 -9.38 -3.64 9.74
CA SER A 209 -8.47 -3.89 10.86
C SER A 209 -7.02 -3.62 10.48
N LEU A 210 -6.37 -2.78 11.28
CA LEU A 210 -4.94 -2.50 11.27
C LEU A 210 -4.23 -3.08 12.51
N GLN A 211 -4.87 -4.00 13.23
CA GLN A 211 -4.33 -4.56 14.47
C GLN A 211 -2.90 -5.07 14.29
N LYS A 212 -1.95 -4.51 15.05
CA LYS A 212 -0.54 -4.93 15.02
C LYS A 212 0.15 -4.85 13.66
N LEU A 213 -0.34 -4.05 12.71
CA LEU A 213 0.29 -3.97 11.38
C LEU A 213 1.77 -3.59 11.49
N PHE A 214 2.10 -2.56 12.26
CA PHE A 214 3.49 -2.11 12.46
C PHE A 214 4.02 -2.44 13.87
N TYR A 215 3.48 -3.47 14.49
CA TYR A 215 3.94 -3.97 15.78
C TYR A 215 5.40 -4.42 15.71
N ASN A 216 6.25 -3.90 16.61
CA ASN A 216 7.70 -4.17 16.67
C ASN A 216 8.46 -3.78 15.37
N GLN A 217 7.92 -2.85 14.56
CA GLN A 217 8.64 -2.32 13.40
C GLN A 217 9.47 -1.09 13.82
N GLY A 218 10.57 -1.36 14.52
CA GLY A 218 11.40 -0.33 15.15
C GLY A 218 11.96 0.69 14.17
N SER A 219 12.28 0.29 12.96
CA SER A 219 12.86 1.13 11.90
C SER A 219 11.82 1.81 11.01
N PHE A 220 10.54 1.49 11.15
CA PHE A 220 9.48 2.00 10.27
C PHE A 220 9.17 3.48 10.52
N ASN A 221 9.16 4.29 9.46
CA ASN A 221 8.74 5.69 9.49
C ASN A 221 8.27 6.18 8.10
N SER A 222 7.31 5.47 7.49
CA SER A 222 6.68 5.92 6.24
C SER A 222 5.68 7.04 6.48
N ASP A 223 5.49 7.92 5.50
CA ASP A 223 4.44 8.94 5.55
C ASP A 223 3.07 8.29 5.30
N LEU A 224 2.24 8.25 6.33
CA LEU A 224 0.90 7.67 6.28
C LEU A 224 -0.21 8.73 6.27
N SER A 225 0.11 10.01 6.11
CA SER A 225 -0.85 11.12 6.19
C SER A 225 -1.98 11.03 5.16
N ASN A 226 -1.75 10.32 4.04
CA ASN A 226 -2.71 10.15 2.95
C ASN A 226 -3.54 8.86 3.03
N TRP A 227 -3.38 8.06 4.07
CA TRP A 227 -4.19 6.85 4.24
C TRP A 227 -5.65 7.19 4.58
N ASP A 228 -6.57 6.58 3.87
CA ASP A 228 -8.01 6.63 4.19
C ASP A 228 -8.35 5.49 5.16
N VAL A 229 -8.39 5.81 6.44
CA VAL A 229 -8.67 4.85 7.52
C VAL A 229 -10.14 4.90 8.00
N SER A 230 -11.01 5.57 7.26
CA SER A 230 -12.40 5.83 7.66
C SER A 230 -13.24 4.57 7.90
N ASN A 231 -12.87 3.44 7.30
CA ASN A 231 -13.51 2.14 7.49
C ASN A 231 -12.84 1.27 8.59
N VAL A 232 -11.74 1.73 9.18
CA VAL A 232 -11.02 0.95 10.20
C VAL A 232 -11.77 0.99 11.53
N THR A 233 -11.94 -0.18 12.14
CA THR A 233 -12.60 -0.34 13.44
C THR A 233 -11.66 -0.79 14.55
N ASP A 234 -10.54 -1.43 14.22
CA ASP A 234 -9.55 -1.98 15.15
C ASP A 234 -8.15 -1.49 14.81
N MET A 235 -7.57 -0.69 15.71
CA MET A 235 -6.19 -0.16 15.64
C MET A 235 -5.32 -0.62 16.83
N ARG A 236 -5.69 -1.70 17.51
CA ARG A 236 -4.93 -2.20 18.67
C ARG A 236 -3.49 -2.49 18.29
N TYR A 237 -2.56 -1.96 19.10
CA TYR A 237 -1.12 -2.21 18.97
C TYR A 237 -0.54 -1.86 17.60
N LEU A 238 -1.21 -0.99 16.82
CA LEU A 238 -0.81 -0.66 15.43
C LEU A 238 0.66 -0.25 15.33
N PHE A 239 1.12 0.63 16.21
CA PHE A 239 2.49 1.14 16.25
C PHE A 239 3.23 0.76 17.55
N LEU A 240 2.81 -0.29 18.24
CA LEU A 240 3.49 -0.72 19.46
C LEU A 240 4.95 -1.04 19.16
N ASN A 241 5.90 -0.43 19.92
CA ASN A 241 7.35 -0.52 19.70
C ASN A 241 7.82 -0.05 18.29
N ALA A 242 7.06 0.79 17.61
CA ALA A 242 7.52 1.47 16.40
C ALA A 242 8.40 2.68 16.78
N TYR A 243 9.62 2.42 17.20
CA TYR A 243 10.49 3.38 17.89
C TYR A 243 10.83 4.62 17.09
N ASN A 244 10.89 4.53 15.75
CA ASN A 244 11.23 5.64 14.85
C ASN A 244 10.01 6.29 14.19
N PHE A 245 8.81 5.79 14.46
CA PHE A 245 7.59 6.27 13.79
C PHE A 245 7.15 7.64 14.32
N ASN A 246 7.00 8.62 13.42
CA ASN A 246 6.53 9.97 13.74
C ASN A 246 5.81 10.66 12.56
N SER A 247 5.12 9.91 11.69
CA SER A 247 4.30 10.47 10.61
C SER A 247 3.13 11.29 11.17
N ASP A 248 2.75 12.35 10.46
CA ASP A 248 1.56 13.16 10.81
C ASP A 248 0.29 12.36 10.48
N LEU A 249 -0.50 12.10 11.51
CA LEU A 249 -1.77 11.37 11.43
C LEU A 249 -2.97 12.27 11.77
N GLY A 250 -2.76 13.57 11.90
CA GLY A 250 -3.81 14.51 12.33
C GLY A 250 -5.03 14.54 11.39
N SER A 251 -4.85 14.20 10.11
CA SER A 251 -5.90 14.15 9.08
C SER A 251 -6.72 12.87 9.05
N TRP A 252 -6.34 11.85 9.80
CA TRP A 252 -7.05 10.56 9.79
C TRP A 252 -8.47 10.69 10.33
N ASP A 253 -9.44 10.16 9.60
CA ASP A 253 -10.81 9.96 10.11
C ASP A 253 -10.87 8.64 10.88
N VAL A 254 -10.81 8.74 12.20
CA VAL A 254 -10.84 7.60 13.12
C VAL A 254 -12.22 7.40 13.76
N SER A 255 -13.25 8.07 13.25
CA SER A 255 -14.59 8.07 13.85
C SER A 255 -15.25 6.68 13.88
N SER A 256 -14.80 5.74 13.04
CA SER A 256 -15.28 4.35 13.04
C SER A 256 -14.53 3.44 14.03
N VAL A 257 -13.42 3.90 14.62
CA VAL A 257 -12.56 3.05 15.46
C VAL A 257 -13.19 2.82 16.83
N SER A 258 -13.23 1.56 17.23
CA SER A 258 -13.74 1.14 18.55
C SER A 258 -12.64 0.70 19.51
N ASP A 259 -11.47 0.32 19.02
CA ASP A 259 -10.38 -0.21 19.84
C ASP A 259 -9.04 0.39 19.39
N MET A 260 -8.40 1.10 20.32
CA MET A 260 -7.08 1.73 20.17
C MET A 260 -6.10 1.31 21.26
N ALA A 261 -6.36 0.18 21.94
CA ALA A 261 -5.49 -0.26 23.04
C ALA A 261 -4.04 -0.41 22.59
N GLY A 262 -3.10 0.20 23.33
CA GLY A 262 -1.67 0.16 23.07
C GLY A 262 -1.22 0.67 21.70
N MET A 263 -2.03 1.47 20.99
CA MET A 263 -1.75 1.88 19.62
C MET A 263 -0.35 2.49 19.45
N PHE A 264 0.10 3.32 20.38
CA PHE A 264 1.42 3.95 20.38
C PHE A 264 2.27 3.53 21.57
N TYR A 265 1.98 2.38 22.19
CA TYR A 265 2.76 1.89 23.32
C TYR A 265 4.25 1.80 22.95
N SER A 266 5.12 2.47 23.71
CA SER A 266 6.56 2.56 23.46
C SER A 266 6.97 3.10 22.06
N SER A 267 6.11 3.84 21.36
CA SER A 267 6.49 4.61 20.17
C SER A 267 7.18 5.91 20.62
N ILE A 268 8.41 5.80 21.02
CA ILE A 268 9.12 6.78 21.86
C ILE A 268 9.37 8.14 21.21
N VAL A 269 9.47 8.21 19.86
CA VAL A 269 9.66 9.48 19.15
C VAL A 269 8.34 10.06 18.63
N PHE A 270 7.23 9.33 18.77
CA PHE A 270 5.94 9.79 18.26
C PHE A 270 5.47 11.04 19.02
N ASN A 271 5.29 12.14 18.29
CA ASN A 271 4.88 13.41 18.86
C ASN A 271 4.11 14.24 17.82
N GLN A 272 2.85 13.88 17.54
CA GLN A 272 1.96 14.58 16.61
C GLN A 272 0.72 15.11 17.32
N ASP A 273 0.10 16.16 16.76
CA ASP A 273 -1.14 16.72 17.27
C ASP A 273 -2.34 15.92 16.76
N LEU A 274 -2.93 15.12 17.64
CA LEU A 274 -4.11 14.31 17.35
C LEU A 274 -5.37 14.79 18.07
N SER A 275 -5.39 16.04 18.56
CA SER A 275 -6.55 16.61 19.27
C SER A 275 -7.80 16.72 18.40
N GLY A 276 -7.64 16.68 17.08
CA GLY A 276 -8.74 16.70 16.11
C GLY A 276 -9.45 15.36 15.89
N TRP A 277 -8.93 14.28 16.44
CA TRP A 277 -9.54 12.96 16.26
C TRP A 277 -10.89 12.83 16.97
N ASP A 278 -11.91 12.36 16.25
CA ASP A 278 -13.17 11.93 16.85
C ASP A 278 -13.04 10.50 17.39
N VAL A 279 -12.81 10.40 18.69
CA VAL A 279 -12.64 9.13 19.43
C VAL A 279 -13.89 8.76 20.24
N SER A 280 -15.05 9.30 19.87
CA SER A 280 -16.32 9.09 20.60
C SER A 280 -16.79 7.64 20.59
N ASN A 281 -16.41 6.85 19.56
CA ASN A 281 -16.73 5.44 19.44
C ASN A 281 -15.70 4.49 20.09
N VAL A 282 -14.56 5.01 20.55
CA VAL A 282 -13.51 4.19 21.15
C VAL A 282 -13.96 3.71 22.53
N THR A 283 -14.00 2.39 22.70
CA THR A 283 -14.37 1.72 23.95
C THR A 283 -13.18 1.15 24.72
N ASP A 284 -12.07 0.86 24.01
CA ASP A 284 -10.82 0.42 24.61
C ASP A 284 -9.65 1.29 24.09
N CYS A 285 -8.99 1.98 25.02
CA CYS A 285 -7.78 2.76 24.79
C CYS A 285 -6.73 2.52 25.88
N GLN A 286 -6.79 1.34 26.54
CA GLN A 286 -5.82 1.00 27.57
C GLN A 286 -4.40 1.12 26.99
N ASP A 287 -3.50 1.76 27.73
CA ASP A 287 -2.09 1.96 27.35
C ASP A 287 -1.87 2.62 25.98
N PHE A 288 -2.83 3.38 25.45
CA PHE A 288 -2.82 3.99 24.12
C PHE A 288 -1.47 4.62 23.75
N CYS A 289 -0.86 5.38 24.66
CA CYS A 289 0.44 6.03 24.45
C CYS A 289 1.37 5.86 25.66
N ARG A 290 1.32 4.71 26.33
CA ARG A 290 2.25 4.41 27.44
C ARG A 290 3.68 4.38 26.92
N ASN A 291 4.63 4.86 27.73
CA ASN A 291 6.06 4.91 27.41
C ASN A 291 6.41 5.75 26.16
N THR A 292 5.68 6.83 25.90
CA THR A 292 5.99 7.79 24.83
C THR A 292 6.52 9.10 25.43
N ALA A 293 7.36 9.81 24.65
CA ALA A 293 7.76 11.19 24.96
C ALA A 293 6.77 12.22 24.41
N TRP A 294 5.56 11.84 24.10
CA TRP A 294 4.56 12.63 23.41
C TRP A 294 4.09 13.85 24.21
N THR A 295 4.37 15.06 23.72
CA THR A 295 4.07 16.34 24.38
C THR A 295 2.96 17.15 23.68
N LEU A 296 2.72 16.90 22.38
CA LEU A 296 1.66 17.58 21.61
C LEU A 296 0.27 17.12 22.02
N PRO A 297 -0.79 17.88 21.68
CA PRO A 297 -2.15 17.54 22.09
C PRO A 297 -2.58 16.14 21.64
N LYS A 298 -3.25 15.44 22.55
CA LYS A 298 -3.72 14.06 22.38
C LYS A 298 -5.22 14.00 22.15
N PRO A 299 -5.75 12.88 21.61
CA PRO A 299 -7.20 12.67 21.53
C PRO A 299 -7.85 12.72 22.93
N SER A 300 -9.10 13.19 22.98
CA SER A 300 -9.87 13.29 24.23
C SER A 300 -10.82 12.10 24.39
N PHE A 301 -10.30 11.01 24.92
CA PHE A 301 -11.11 9.80 25.18
C PHE A 301 -12.15 10.03 26.26
N GLN A 302 -13.40 9.63 26.01
CA GLN A 302 -14.51 9.76 26.96
C GLN A 302 -14.81 8.45 27.68
N SER A 303 -14.65 7.32 27.02
CA SER A 303 -15.05 6.00 27.50
C SER A 303 -13.96 5.24 28.26
N CYS A 304 -12.70 5.54 28.03
CA CYS A 304 -11.57 4.82 28.62
C CYS A 304 -10.99 5.52 29.89
N GLY A 305 -11.55 6.62 30.31
CA GLY A 305 -11.03 7.40 31.43
C GLY A 305 -9.59 7.91 31.18
N ASN A 306 -8.84 8.18 32.25
CA ASN A 306 -7.46 8.66 32.13
C ASN A 306 -6.43 7.54 31.82
N GLN A 307 -6.87 6.35 31.46
CA GLN A 307 -5.96 5.21 31.26
C GLN A 307 -5.27 5.15 29.92
N GLY A 308 -5.72 5.95 28.94
CA GLY A 308 -5.17 5.91 27.57
C GLY A 308 -3.70 6.34 27.44
N CYS A 309 -3.25 7.25 28.29
CA CYS A 309 -1.89 7.79 28.28
C CYS A 309 -1.40 8.03 29.72
N THR A 310 -1.76 7.19 30.65
CA THR A 310 -1.13 7.26 31.96
C THR A 310 0.31 6.80 31.79
N ASN A 311 1.20 7.75 31.56
CA ASN A 311 2.52 7.51 32.11
C ASN A 311 2.27 7.26 33.58
N TYR A 312 2.59 6.06 34.08
CA TYR A 312 2.87 5.96 35.49
C TYR A 312 3.81 7.13 35.76
N ASP A 313 3.52 7.89 36.82
CA ASP A 313 4.34 9.03 37.21
C ASP A 313 5.74 8.51 37.60
N CYS A 314 6.55 8.30 36.57
CA CYS A 314 7.91 7.80 36.69
C CYS A 314 8.86 8.90 37.14
N GLY A 315 8.32 10.02 37.54
CA GLY A 315 9.14 11.21 37.71
C GLY A 315 9.75 11.67 36.40
N GLU A 316 10.49 12.73 36.46
CA GLU A 316 11.26 13.25 35.30
C GLU A 316 12.22 12.16 34.79
N PHE A 317 12.42 12.07 33.48
CA PHE A 317 13.46 11.23 32.88
C PHE A 317 14.74 11.34 33.69
N ILE A 318 15.38 10.21 34.01
CA ILE A 318 16.61 10.23 34.77
C ILE A 318 17.69 10.88 33.89
N GLN A 319 17.90 12.15 34.10
CA GLN A 319 18.97 12.90 33.43
C GLN A 319 20.28 12.67 34.19
N GLY A 320 21.36 12.53 33.48
CA GLY A 320 22.68 12.39 34.08
C GLY A 320 23.58 11.42 33.33
N THR A 321 24.66 11.08 34.01
CA THR A 321 25.66 10.15 33.46
C THR A 321 25.24 8.72 33.72
N TRP A 322 24.99 8.00 32.66
CA TRP A 322 24.74 6.55 32.70
C TRP A 322 26.06 5.81 32.56
N THR A 323 26.21 4.70 33.24
CA THR A 323 27.39 3.86 33.14
C THR A 323 27.06 2.60 32.37
N ILE A 324 27.85 2.32 31.34
CA ILE A 324 27.76 1.11 30.55
C ILE A 324 29.00 0.28 30.83
N ILE A 325 28.81 -0.92 31.33
CA ILE A 325 29.88 -1.87 31.57
C ILE A 325 29.78 -2.98 30.54
N MET A 326 30.81 -3.14 29.74
CA MET A 326 30.95 -4.17 28.73
C MET A 326 31.83 -5.29 29.27
N TYR A 327 31.42 -6.53 29.11
CA TYR A 327 32.13 -7.71 29.60
C TYR A 327 32.56 -8.60 28.43
N ASP A 328 33.70 -9.23 28.59
CA ASP A 328 34.25 -10.19 27.67
C ASP A 328 34.89 -11.31 28.52
N SER A 329 34.34 -12.51 28.50
CA SER A 329 34.76 -13.61 29.34
C SER A 329 36.12 -14.22 28.92
N TYR A 330 36.53 -14.02 27.69
CA TYR A 330 37.82 -14.50 27.17
C TYR A 330 38.91 -13.43 27.20
N GLY A 331 38.56 -12.14 27.21
CA GLY A 331 39.51 -11.05 27.34
C GLY A 331 40.20 -10.65 26.02
N ASP A 332 39.65 -11.07 24.90
CA ASP A 332 40.21 -10.77 23.57
C ASP A 332 39.49 -9.60 22.86
N GLY A 333 38.54 -8.98 23.56
CA GLY A 333 37.74 -7.83 23.12
C GLY A 333 36.45 -8.25 22.46
N TRP A 334 35.53 -7.32 22.26
CA TRP A 334 34.34 -7.55 21.48
C TRP A 334 34.74 -7.66 20.01
N GLN A 335 34.98 -8.88 19.54
CA GLN A 335 35.50 -9.12 18.20
C GLN A 335 34.47 -8.84 17.14
N LEU A 336 34.90 -8.15 16.09
CA LEU A 336 34.26 -8.13 14.80
C LEU A 336 34.48 -9.50 14.14
N SER A 337 33.64 -10.44 14.49
CA SER A 337 33.59 -11.85 14.09
C SER A 337 34.61 -12.40 13.07
N ASP A 338 35.03 -13.65 13.29
CA ASP A 338 35.83 -14.50 12.41
C ASP A 338 35.18 -14.83 11.04
N PHE A 339 34.05 -14.23 10.67
CA PHE A 339 33.36 -14.53 9.40
C PHE A 339 33.56 -13.50 8.28
N GLY A 340 34.18 -12.40 8.54
CA GLY A 340 34.57 -11.41 7.55
C GLY A 340 36.06 -11.19 7.57
N GLY A 341 36.85 -12.19 7.22
CA GLY A 341 38.28 -12.00 7.08
C GLY A 341 38.56 -10.76 6.24
N VAL A 342 39.44 -9.89 6.70
CA VAL A 342 39.99 -8.79 5.87
C VAL A 342 40.46 -9.41 4.55
N ASP A 343 40.05 -8.84 3.44
CA ASP A 343 40.63 -9.19 2.15
C ASP A 343 42.12 -8.94 2.19
N GLY A 344 42.86 -9.56 1.29
CA GLY A 344 44.32 -9.41 1.23
C GLY A 344 44.83 -7.95 1.06
N SER A 345 43.91 -6.96 1.12
CA SER A 345 44.15 -5.54 1.05
C SER A 345 43.77 -4.79 2.35
N GLY A 346 43.32 -5.51 3.39
CA GLY A 346 42.96 -4.92 4.68
C GLY A 346 41.56 -4.30 4.73
N ASN A 347 40.67 -4.59 3.77
CA ASN A 347 39.27 -4.15 3.80
C ASN A 347 38.38 -5.24 4.38
N LEU A 348 37.48 -4.86 5.28
CA LEU A 348 36.43 -5.76 5.81
C LEU A 348 35.52 -6.24 4.67
N ASN A 349 35.48 -7.56 4.48
CA ASN A 349 34.57 -8.18 3.53
C ASN A 349 33.17 -8.29 4.14
N GLY A 350 32.26 -7.44 3.66
CA GLY A 350 30.82 -7.64 3.82
C GLY A 350 30.18 -6.95 5.00
N ASP A 351 28.93 -6.90 4.97
CA ASP A 351 27.84 -6.20 5.60
C ASP A 351 27.77 -6.10 7.14
N ASP A 352 28.82 -6.44 7.88
CA ASP A 352 28.79 -6.54 9.34
C ASP A 352 29.57 -5.41 10.03
N GLN A 353 29.07 -4.19 9.86
CA GLN A 353 29.65 -2.99 10.53
C GLN A 353 29.04 -2.71 11.91
N THR A 354 28.31 -3.64 12.53
CA THR A 354 27.47 -3.36 13.69
C THR A 354 27.73 -4.26 14.90
N GLN A 355 28.95 -4.66 15.17
CA GLN A 355 29.28 -5.39 16.40
C GLN A 355 29.68 -4.43 17.49
N GLY A 356 28.75 -3.97 18.24
CA GLY A 356 28.89 -3.09 19.39
C GLY A 356 27.55 -2.59 19.86
N LEU A 357 27.50 -2.15 21.12
CA LEU A 357 26.33 -1.47 21.63
C LEU A 357 26.10 -0.16 20.85
N THR A 358 24.97 -0.02 20.22
CA THR A 358 24.55 1.23 19.57
C THR A 358 23.48 1.91 20.41
N ILE A 359 23.68 3.18 20.75
CA ILE A 359 22.71 4.01 21.47
C ILE A 359 22.32 5.18 20.58
N SER A 360 21.04 5.34 20.33
CA SER A 360 20.47 6.45 19.57
C SER A 360 19.70 7.39 20.49
N SER A 361 20.15 8.62 20.57
CA SER A 361 19.46 9.70 21.27
C SER A 361 19.24 10.85 20.30
N GLY A 362 17.97 11.22 20.08
CA GLY A 362 17.63 12.30 19.14
C GLY A 362 17.99 12.02 17.67
N GLY A 363 18.05 10.74 17.27
CA GLY A 363 18.29 10.32 15.89
C GLY A 363 19.75 10.19 15.44
N THR A 364 20.72 10.43 16.34
CA THR A 364 22.15 10.21 16.03
C THR A 364 22.65 8.98 16.79
N PRO A 365 22.97 7.86 16.11
CA PRO A 365 23.53 6.70 16.77
C PRO A 365 24.97 6.93 17.20
N THR A 366 25.32 6.45 18.39
CA THR A 366 26.69 6.39 18.90
C THR A 366 27.00 4.94 19.25
N SER A 367 28.03 4.38 18.65
CA SER A 367 28.42 2.99 18.88
C SER A 367 29.59 2.90 19.86
N PHE A 368 29.53 1.90 20.73
CA PHE A 368 30.50 1.60 21.77
C PHE A 368 30.97 0.16 21.58
N ALA A 369 32.25 -0.08 21.76
CA ALA A 369 32.81 -1.42 21.77
C ALA A 369 33.94 -1.56 22.76
N MET A 370 34.28 -2.79 23.15
CA MET A 370 35.54 -3.12 23.80
C MET A 370 36.60 -3.37 22.72
N CYS A 371 37.72 -2.68 22.83
CA CYS A 371 38.83 -2.90 21.93
C CYS A 371 39.74 -4.01 22.43
N SER A 372 40.11 -4.96 21.58
CA SER A 372 41.31 -5.75 21.75
C SER A 372 42.54 -4.89 21.62
N ASP A 373 43.69 -5.35 22.05
CA ASP A 373 45.00 -4.65 21.90
C ASP A 373 45.41 -4.39 20.44
N TYR A 374 44.60 -4.83 19.48
CA TYR A 374 44.80 -4.61 18.05
C TYR A 374 43.91 -3.46 17.58
N SER A 375 44.56 -2.45 17.06
CA SER A 375 44.07 -1.15 16.66
C SER A 375 43.08 -1.18 15.50
N ASP A 376 41.82 -1.58 15.72
CA ASP A 376 40.77 -1.43 14.72
C ASP A 376 39.79 -0.29 15.05
N PHE A 377 39.66 0.62 14.12
CA PHE A 377 39.45 2.05 14.30
C PHE A 377 38.12 2.59 13.81
N ASN A 378 37.01 1.82 13.82
CA ASN A 378 35.73 2.31 13.30
C ASN A 378 34.65 2.61 14.36
N PHE A 379 35.00 2.57 15.65
CA PHE A 379 34.04 2.91 16.70
C PHE A 379 34.23 4.36 17.16
N ASN A 380 33.13 5.07 17.39
CA ASN A 380 33.15 6.42 17.94
C ASN A 380 33.72 6.45 19.36
N TYR A 381 33.57 5.34 20.09
CA TYR A 381 34.15 5.16 21.44
C TYR A 381 34.60 3.71 21.58
N CYS A 382 35.86 3.56 21.88
CA CYS A 382 36.51 2.30 22.13
C CYS A 382 37.21 2.38 23.47
N SER A 383 36.88 1.49 24.40
CA SER A 383 37.54 1.40 25.71
C SER A 383 38.39 0.15 25.79
N ILE A 384 39.61 0.31 26.27
CA ILE A 384 40.48 -0.84 26.55
C ILE A 384 39.94 -1.54 27.79
N GLY A 385 39.65 -2.84 27.67
CA GLY A 385 39.22 -3.65 28.79
C GLY A 385 40.31 -3.83 29.85
N TYR A 386 39.91 -4.00 31.07
CA TYR A 386 40.77 -4.40 32.17
C TYR A 386 40.48 -5.85 32.58
N PRO A 387 41.53 -6.64 32.97
CA PRO A 387 41.30 -8.03 33.30
C PRO A 387 40.47 -8.18 34.59
N LEU A 388 39.54 -9.14 34.59
CA LEU A 388 38.76 -9.53 35.77
C LEU A 388 39.47 -10.59 36.59
N ALA A 389 39.15 -10.69 37.88
CA ALA A 389 39.78 -11.64 38.80
C ALA A 389 39.53 -13.12 38.47
N GLU A 390 38.42 -13.41 37.75
CA GLU A 390 38.00 -14.76 37.33
C GLU A 390 38.35 -15.09 35.89
N GLY A 391 39.10 -14.21 35.21
CA GLY A 391 39.35 -14.31 33.78
C GLY A 391 38.46 -13.38 32.97
N GLY A 392 38.81 -13.17 31.70
CA GLY A 392 38.09 -12.21 30.86
C GLY A 392 38.46 -10.74 31.15
N SER A 393 37.77 -9.82 30.53
CA SER A 393 37.96 -8.38 30.70
C SER A 393 36.62 -7.62 30.78
N ALA A 394 36.68 -6.41 31.34
CA ALA A 394 35.54 -5.49 31.32
C ALA A 394 36.00 -4.08 30.96
N ALA A 395 35.14 -3.33 30.37
CA ALA A 395 35.33 -1.92 30.07
C ALA A 395 34.11 -1.11 30.48
N GLU A 396 34.34 0.11 30.97
CA GLU A 396 33.33 1.01 31.45
C GLU A 396 33.30 2.29 30.61
N VAL A 397 32.11 2.68 30.19
CA VAL A 397 31.89 3.93 29.46
C VAL A 397 30.79 4.72 30.16
N ALA A 398 31.05 5.99 30.40
CA ALA A 398 30.07 6.92 30.92
C ALA A 398 29.47 7.77 29.78
N ILE A 399 28.15 7.80 29.70
CA ILE A 399 27.41 8.53 28.69
C ILE A 399 26.32 9.40 29.32
N ASN A 400 26.16 10.64 28.83
CA ASN A 400 25.08 11.50 29.26
C ASN A 400 23.86 11.30 28.35
N LEU A 401 22.74 10.89 28.92
CA LEU A 401 21.46 10.72 28.23
C LEU A 401 20.47 11.80 28.67
N TYR A 402 19.73 12.36 27.71
CA TYR A 402 18.81 13.48 27.88
C TYR A 402 17.42 13.11 27.36
N GLY A 403 16.82 12.06 27.87
CA GLY A 403 15.52 11.58 27.45
C GLY A 403 15.54 10.11 27.08
N PRO A 404 14.45 9.56 26.54
CA PRO A 404 14.40 8.17 26.13
C PRO A 404 15.39 7.93 24.98
N VAL A 405 16.05 6.79 25.03
CA VAL A 405 17.02 6.38 23.99
C VAL A 405 16.78 4.94 23.60
N ILE A 406 16.97 4.66 22.33
CA ILE A 406 17.00 3.30 21.80
C ILE A 406 18.42 2.78 21.91
N TRP A 407 18.55 1.55 22.34
CA TRP A 407 19.81 0.84 22.31
C TRP A 407 19.66 -0.50 21.62
N TYR A 408 20.71 -0.93 20.97
CA TYR A 408 20.80 -2.17 20.21
C TYR A 408 22.14 -2.83 20.52
N PHE A 409 22.09 -4.09 20.88
CA PHE A 409 23.23 -4.93 21.19
C PHE A 409 23.07 -6.24 20.40
N PRO A 410 23.90 -6.48 19.39
CA PRO A 410 23.75 -7.62 18.49
C PRO A 410 24.08 -8.97 19.13
N GLY A 411 24.55 -8.98 20.38
CA GLY A 411 25.02 -10.19 21.01
C GLY A 411 26.37 -10.67 20.45
N ASP A 412 26.79 -11.85 20.88
CA ASP A 412 28.00 -12.50 20.40
C ASP A 412 27.70 -13.89 19.86
N TYR A 413 28.54 -14.36 18.95
CA TYR A 413 28.47 -15.66 18.31
C TYR A 413 28.69 -16.81 19.31
N PHE A 414 29.43 -16.58 20.38
CA PHE A 414 29.84 -17.59 21.37
C PHE A 414 29.24 -17.39 22.75
N GLY A 415 28.43 -16.34 22.98
CA GLY A 415 27.82 -16.07 24.29
C GLY A 415 28.83 -15.57 25.34
N GLU A 416 29.98 -15.05 24.91
CA GLU A 416 31.10 -14.65 25.78
C GLU A 416 31.11 -13.15 26.12
N ILE A 417 30.31 -12.34 25.44
CA ILE A 417 30.19 -10.93 25.72
C ILE A 417 28.95 -10.59 26.51
N GLY A 418 29.02 -9.61 27.37
CA GLY A 418 27.94 -9.18 28.24
C GLY A 418 27.83 -7.67 28.35
N LEU A 419 26.68 -7.22 28.75
CA LEU A 419 26.34 -5.80 28.88
C LEU A 419 25.64 -5.53 30.21
N HIS A 420 26.04 -4.46 30.89
CA HIS A 420 25.38 -3.97 32.10
C HIS A 420 25.21 -2.46 32.01
N ILE A 421 23.98 -2.00 32.11
CA ILE A 421 23.64 -0.58 31.97
C ILE A 421 23.10 -0.08 33.31
N ILE A 422 23.76 0.92 33.89
CA ILE A 422 23.47 1.49 35.18
C ILE A 422 22.98 2.93 35.02
N ALA A 423 21.83 3.23 35.58
CA ALA A 423 21.28 4.58 35.63
C ALA A 423 22.07 5.51 36.57
N PRO A 424 21.95 6.85 36.44
CA PRO A 424 22.60 7.83 37.31
C PRO A 424 22.30 7.68 38.79
N ASN A 425 21.16 7.10 39.12
CA ASN A 425 20.76 6.79 40.51
C ASN A 425 21.36 5.49 41.07
N GLY A 426 22.18 4.78 40.28
CA GLY A 426 22.81 3.51 40.63
C GLY A 426 21.91 2.28 40.41
N GLY A 427 20.70 2.46 39.88
CA GLY A 427 19.82 1.33 39.52
C GLY A 427 20.28 0.65 38.26
N ILE A 428 20.14 -0.67 38.17
CA ILE A 428 20.44 -1.47 37.01
C ILE A 428 19.25 -1.36 36.03
N ALA A 429 19.51 -0.77 34.89
CA ALA A 429 18.49 -0.63 33.84
C ALA A 429 18.43 -1.84 32.91
N TYR A 430 19.56 -2.48 32.66
CA TYR A 430 19.68 -3.71 31.88
C TYR A 430 20.91 -4.49 32.28
N SER A 431 20.84 -5.82 32.22
CA SER A 431 21.99 -6.68 32.49
C SER A 431 21.86 -8.02 31.78
N THR A 432 22.93 -8.43 31.12
CA THR A 432 23.10 -9.81 30.61
C THR A 432 23.76 -10.72 31.68
N LEU A 433 24.10 -10.20 32.87
CA LEU A 433 24.74 -10.96 33.91
C LEU A 433 23.68 -11.75 34.69
N THR A 434 24.04 -12.99 35.10
CA THR A 434 23.25 -13.77 36.04
C THR A 434 23.34 -13.17 37.42
N TYR A 435 22.40 -13.53 38.32
CA TYR A 435 22.34 -13.04 39.71
C TYR A 435 23.61 -13.34 40.52
N ASP A 436 24.38 -14.36 40.16
CA ASP A 436 25.65 -14.77 40.74
C ASP A 436 26.87 -14.16 40.06
N GLY A 437 26.67 -13.25 39.12
CA GLY A 437 27.73 -12.51 38.42
C GLY A 437 28.32 -13.23 37.20
N GLY A 438 27.72 -14.35 36.77
CA GLY A 438 28.09 -14.99 35.52
C GLY A 438 27.41 -14.29 34.33
N VAL A 439 27.99 -14.37 33.16
CA VAL A 439 27.35 -13.93 31.91
C VAL A 439 26.24 -14.92 31.58
N VAL A 440 25.04 -14.42 31.22
CA VAL A 440 23.95 -15.27 30.70
C VAL A 440 24.34 -15.68 29.29
N ASP A 441 24.48 -16.98 29.08
CA ASP A 441 24.64 -17.55 27.77
C ASP A 441 23.27 -17.44 27.01
N TYR A 442 23.09 -16.43 26.21
CA TYR A 442 21.90 -16.23 25.39
C TYR A 442 21.89 -17.11 24.13
N GLY A 443 22.93 -17.92 23.92
CA GLY A 443 23.06 -18.73 22.73
C GLY A 443 23.40 -17.93 21.47
N TYR A 444 23.72 -18.66 20.47
CA TYR A 444 24.17 -18.19 19.18
C TYR A 444 23.22 -17.19 18.50
N GLY A 445 23.70 -15.97 18.21
CA GLY A 445 23.00 -14.98 17.41
C GLY A 445 21.82 -14.29 18.13
N THR A 446 21.79 -14.25 19.46
CA THR A 446 20.77 -13.50 20.20
C THR A 446 21.01 -12.01 20.05
N ILE A 447 20.03 -11.31 19.49
CA ILE A 447 19.99 -9.85 19.41
C ILE A 447 19.19 -9.33 20.59
N GLU A 448 19.78 -8.42 21.37
CA GLU A 448 19.11 -7.72 22.46
C GLU A 448 18.96 -6.24 22.10
N GLU A 449 17.74 -5.75 22.21
CA GLU A 449 17.44 -4.35 22.00
C GLU A 449 16.48 -3.84 23.05
N GLY A 450 16.46 -2.57 23.30
CA GLY A 450 15.59 -2.00 24.30
C GLY A 450 15.56 -0.48 24.28
N VAL A 451 14.81 0.06 25.21
CA VAL A 451 14.69 1.50 25.42
C VAL A 451 15.15 1.81 26.83
N LEU A 452 16.10 2.70 26.94
CA LEU A 452 16.55 3.23 28.22
C LEU A 452 15.79 4.49 28.60
N ASN A 453 15.77 4.79 29.88
CA ASN A 453 15.20 6.01 30.42
C ASN A 453 13.68 6.11 30.18
N VAL A 454 13.01 4.98 30.12
CA VAL A 454 11.57 4.83 30.22
C VAL A 454 11.26 4.15 31.55
N CYS A 455 10.03 4.26 32.01
CA CYS A 455 9.62 3.61 33.24
C CYS A 455 9.58 2.08 33.07
N TRP A 456 10.31 1.40 33.94
CA TRP A 456 10.20 -0.04 34.15
C TRP A 456 9.41 -0.27 35.45
N GLU A 457 8.48 -1.19 35.43
CA GLU A 457 7.87 -1.69 36.66
C GLU A 457 8.84 -2.56 37.47
#